data_f48c3c42baf25c4848be8d8d0420e7c2
#
_entry.id   f48c3c42baf25c4848be8d8d0420e7c2
#
_cell.length_a   1.000
_cell.length_b   1.000
_cell.length_c   1.000
_cell.angle_alpha   90.00
_cell.angle_beta   90.00
_cell.angle_gamma   90.00
#
_symmetry.space_group_name_H-M   'P 1'
#
loop_
_entity.id
_entity.type
_entity.pdbx_description
1 polymer ?
#
loop_
_entity_poly.entity_id
_entity_poly.type
_entity_poly.pdbx_seq_one_letter_code
_entity_poly.pdbx_strand_id
1 'polypeptide(L)'
;MNPSTASNRLNKQLLFSLGERLGMQWCFQCASKIESVEDMSVEHKIPWLHSEDPVGLFFDLDNIAFSHKVCNYSVSRGNGIEKKPCPSPASYRRGCRCEGCKASTRDYRKALRARSY
;
A
#
# COMPACT_ATOMS: atom_id res chain seq x y z
N MET A 1 -13.94 21.50 -16.34
CA MET A 1 -13.38 20.16 -16.08
C MET A 1 -14.33 19.12 -16.62
N ASN A 2 -13.81 18.12 -17.28
CA ASN A 2 -14.57 17.03 -17.86
C ASN A 2 -15.16 16.15 -16.74
N PRO A 3 -16.41 15.64 -16.86
CA PRO A 3 -17.03 14.80 -15.82
C PRO A 3 -16.24 13.55 -15.47
N SER A 4 -15.61 12.88 -16.44
CA SER A 4 -14.78 11.70 -16.18
C SER A 4 -13.58 12.05 -15.32
N THR A 5 -12.91 13.17 -15.58
CA THR A 5 -11.78 13.65 -14.79
C THR A 5 -12.22 13.98 -13.36
N ALA A 6 -13.36 14.64 -13.21
CA ALA A 6 -13.92 14.98 -11.91
C ALA A 6 -14.23 13.72 -11.10
N SER A 7 -14.87 12.73 -11.71
CA SER A 7 -15.20 11.46 -11.06
C SER A 7 -13.94 10.71 -10.62
N ASN A 8 -12.91 10.66 -11.48
CA ASN A 8 -11.66 10.00 -11.16
C ASN A 8 -10.95 10.67 -9.99
N ARG A 9 -10.93 12.00 -9.95
CA ARG A 9 -10.35 12.75 -8.83
C ARG A 9 -11.10 12.52 -7.53
N LEU A 10 -12.44 12.54 -7.59
CA LEU A 10 -13.28 12.29 -6.43
C LEU A 10 -13.03 10.87 -5.88
N ASN A 11 -13.03 9.87 -6.75
CA ASN A 11 -12.78 8.49 -6.35
C ASN A 11 -11.43 8.33 -5.66
N LYS A 12 -10.41 8.96 -6.23
CA LYS A 12 -9.06 8.92 -5.66
C LYS A 12 -8.99 9.58 -4.28
N GLN A 13 -9.65 10.73 -4.12
CA GLN A 13 -9.71 11.42 -2.83
C GLN A 13 -10.48 10.60 -1.79
N LEU A 14 -11.57 9.94 -2.20
CA LEU A 14 -12.33 9.06 -1.30
C LEU A 14 -11.47 7.89 -0.85
N LEU A 15 -10.76 7.24 -1.76
CA LEU A 15 -9.86 6.14 -1.42
C LEU A 15 -8.76 6.57 -0.47
N PHE A 16 -8.14 7.73 -0.71
CA PHE A 16 -7.10 8.27 0.15
C PHE A 16 -7.62 8.55 1.55
N SER A 17 -8.78 9.22 1.64
CA SER A 17 -9.41 9.55 2.92
C SER A 17 -9.79 8.29 3.72
N LEU A 18 -10.37 7.30 3.06
CA LEU A 18 -10.72 6.03 3.69
C LEU A 18 -9.46 5.27 4.15
N GLY A 19 -8.42 5.30 3.34
CA GLY A 19 -7.13 4.70 3.68
C GLY A 19 -6.52 5.31 4.93
N GLU A 20 -6.58 6.64 5.06
CA GLU A 20 -6.10 7.34 6.27
C GLU A 20 -6.87 6.89 7.51
N ARG A 21 -8.20 6.83 7.41
CA ARG A 21 -9.07 6.45 8.53
C ARG A 21 -8.84 5.01 8.97
N LEU A 22 -8.46 4.14 8.04
CA LEU A 22 -8.23 2.72 8.29
C LEU A 22 -6.76 2.40 8.57
N GLY A 23 -5.89 3.41 8.60
CA GLY A 23 -4.45 3.21 8.80
C GLY A 23 -3.76 2.55 7.62
N MET A 24 -4.27 2.72 6.40
CA MET A 24 -3.77 2.09 5.17
C MET A 24 -2.98 3.05 4.30
N GLN A 25 -2.46 4.14 4.86
CA GLN A 25 -1.72 5.16 4.11
C GLN A 25 -0.23 4.83 3.90
N TRP A 26 0.13 3.55 3.92
CA TRP A 26 1.51 3.11 3.78
C TRP A 26 1.75 2.53 2.40
N CYS A 27 2.83 2.98 1.77
CA CYS A 27 3.21 2.49 0.45
C CYS A 27 3.50 0.99 0.48
N PHE A 28 2.86 0.23 -0.40
CA PHE A 28 3.07 -1.21 -0.52
C PHE A 28 4.51 -1.54 -0.94
N GLN A 29 5.15 -0.67 -1.72
CA GLN A 29 6.49 -0.91 -2.25
C GLN A 29 7.59 -0.56 -1.24
N CYS A 30 7.56 0.66 -0.68
CA CYS A 30 8.66 1.13 0.19
C CYS A 30 8.31 1.15 1.69
N ALA A 31 7.06 0.91 2.04
CA ALA A 31 6.54 0.91 3.41
C ALA A 31 6.60 2.27 4.12
N SER A 32 6.91 3.34 3.42
CA SER A 32 6.84 4.70 3.95
C SER A 32 5.43 5.26 3.77
N LYS A 33 5.09 6.27 4.58
CA LYS A 33 3.78 6.89 4.54
C LYS A 33 3.54 7.61 3.22
N ILE A 34 2.31 7.48 2.70
CA ILE A 34 1.86 8.26 1.55
C ILE A 34 1.25 9.54 2.11
N GLU A 35 1.94 10.67 1.90
CA GLU A 35 1.61 11.94 2.56
C GLU A 35 0.47 12.69 1.89
N SER A 36 0.29 12.51 0.58
CA SER A 36 -0.72 13.25 -0.17
C SER A 36 -1.39 12.39 -1.23
N VAL A 37 -2.60 12.80 -1.60
CA VAL A 37 -3.38 12.12 -2.62
C VAL A 37 -2.70 12.19 -4.00
N GLU A 38 -1.93 13.26 -4.26
CA GLU A 38 -1.21 13.44 -5.51
C GLU A 38 -0.10 12.41 -5.70
N ASP A 39 0.47 11.93 -4.60
CA ASP A 39 1.53 10.92 -4.63
C ASP A 39 1.00 9.49 -4.61
N MET A 40 -0.29 9.33 -4.39
CA MET A 40 -0.89 8.00 -4.27
C MET A 40 -1.21 7.40 -5.64
N SER A 41 -0.90 6.12 -5.78
CA SER A 41 -1.43 5.29 -6.86
C SER A 41 -2.04 4.02 -6.28
N VAL A 42 -2.92 3.41 -7.04
CA VAL A 42 -3.53 2.12 -6.71
C VAL A 42 -2.89 1.07 -7.59
N GLU A 43 -2.44 -0.03 -7.00
CA GLU A 43 -1.82 -1.10 -7.75
C GLU A 43 -2.39 -2.47 -7.35
N HIS A 44 -2.14 -3.46 -8.19
CA HIS A 44 -2.43 -4.85 -7.88
C HIS A 44 -1.16 -5.49 -7.33
N LYS A 45 -1.27 -6.14 -6.16
CA LYS A 45 -0.13 -6.82 -5.53
C LYS A 45 0.42 -7.92 -6.44
N ILE A 46 -0.47 -8.70 -7.03
CA ILE A 46 -0.16 -9.73 -8.00
C ILE A 46 -0.63 -9.23 -9.37
N PRO A 47 0.23 -9.18 -10.39
CA PRO A 47 -0.18 -8.76 -11.71
C PRO A 47 -1.30 -9.62 -12.27
N TRP A 48 -2.38 -8.96 -12.72
CA TRP A 48 -3.55 -9.66 -13.25
C TRP A 48 -3.45 -9.96 -14.74
N LEU A 49 -2.78 -9.07 -15.48
CA LEU A 49 -2.59 -9.25 -16.93
C LEU A 49 -1.70 -10.46 -17.20
N HIS A 50 -2.10 -11.31 -18.11
CA HIS A 50 -1.42 -12.58 -18.45
C HIS A 50 -1.43 -13.63 -17.33
N SER A 51 -2.26 -13.45 -16.29
CA SER A 51 -2.46 -14.45 -15.24
C SER A 51 -3.46 -15.53 -15.71
N GLU A 52 -3.58 -16.59 -14.92
CA GLU A 52 -4.56 -17.66 -15.18
C GLU A 52 -6.00 -17.19 -14.96
N ASP A 53 -6.21 -16.23 -14.05
CA ASP A 53 -7.52 -15.67 -13.71
C ASP A 53 -7.44 -14.14 -13.68
N PRO A 54 -7.38 -13.47 -14.85
CA PRO A 54 -7.24 -12.01 -14.88
C PRO A 54 -8.40 -11.27 -14.22
N VAL A 55 -9.62 -11.72 -14.45
CA VAL A 55 -10.81 -11.07 -13.89
C VAL A 55 -10.85 -11.20 -12.38
N GLY A 56 -10.59 -12.40 -11.86
CA GLY A 56 -10.56 -12.63 -10.42
C GLY A 56 -9.50 -11.79 -9.71
N LEU A 57 -8.29 -11.74 -10.26
CA LEU A 57 -7.20 -10.95 -9.68
C LEU A 57 -7.46 -9.45 -9.76
N PHE A 58 -8.05 -8.98 -10.86
CA PHE A 58 -8.31 -7.55 -11.06
C PHE A 58 -9.30 -7.02 -10.03
N PHE A 59 -10.36 -7.77 -9.74
CA PHE A 59 -11.44 -7.34 -8.85
C PHE A 59 -11.29 -7.85 -7.40
N ASP A 60 -10.22 -8.56 -7.10
CA ASP A 60 -9.95 -9.03 -5.74
C ASP A 60 -9.43 -7.85 -4.90
N LEU A 61 -10.24 -7.38 -3.97
CA LEU A 61 -9.88 -6.24 -3.12
C LEU A 61 -8.67 -6.54 -2.23
N ASP A 62 -8.44 -7.79 -1.88
CA ASP A 62 -7.26 -8.18 -1.11
C ASP A 62 -5.97 -8.09 -1.95
N ASN A 63 -6.12 -8.07 -3.27
CA ASN A 63 -5.01 -7.89 -4.22
C ASN A 63 -4.73 -6.42 -4.55
N ILE A 64 -5.50 -5.49 -4.01
CA ILE A 64 -5.33 -4.05 -4.23
C ILE A 64 -4.47 -3.46 -3.12
N ALA A 65 -3.57 -2.56 -3.49
CA ALA A 65 -2.73 -1.85 -2.55
C ALA A 65 -2.52 -0.40 -2.99
N PHE A 66 -2.17 0.44 -2.03
CA PHE A 66 -1.76 1.82 -2.31
C PHE A 66 -0.24 1.89 -2.33
N SER A 67 0.30 2.74 -3.17
CA SER A 67 1.74 2.99 -3.23
C SER A 67 2.00 4.42 -3.69
N HIS A 68 3.23 4.89 -3.49
CA HIS A 68 3.67 6.12 -4.13
C HIS A 68 3.71 5.90 -5.64
N LYS A 69 3.30 6.89 -6.42
CA LYS A 69 3.37 6.83 -7.89
C LYS A 69 4.76 6.47 -8.38
N VAL A 70 5.79 7.09 -7.80
CA VAL A 70 7.19 6.85 -8.15
C VAL A 70 7.56 5.39 -7.90
N CYS A 71 7.17 4.84 -6.76
CA CYS A 71 7.45 3.45 -6.41
C CYS A 71 6.74 2.47 -7.36
N ASN A 72 5.49 2.75 -7.70
CA ASN A 72 4.72 1.92 -8.61
C ASN A 72 5.34 1.92 -10.02
N TYR A 73 5.73 3.09 -10.51
CA TYR A 73 6.38 3.21 -11.82
C TYR A 73 7.73 2.50 -11.85
N SER A 74 8.50 2.57 -10.76
CA SER A 74 9.79 1.88 -10.66
C SER A 74 9.63 0.38 -10.79
N VAL A 75 8.63 -0.20 -10.16
CA VAL A 75 8.32 -1.64 -10.27
C VAL A 75 7.95 -2.00 -11.72
N SER A 76 7.12 -1.19 -12.36
CA SER A 76 6.70 -1.41 -13.74
C SER A 76 7.88 -1.40 -14.71
N ARG A 77 8.95 -0.65 -14.40
CA ARG A 77 10.17 -0.56 -15.20
C ARG A 77 11.24 -1.59 -14.82
N GLY A 78 10.94 -2.48 -13.88
CA GLY A 78 11.89 -3.47 -13.39
C GLY A 78 12.89 -2.94 -12.38
N ASN A 79 12.71 -1.71 -11.90
CA ASN A 79 13.58 -1.08 -10.88
C ASN A 79 12.91 -1.09 -9.51
N GLY A 80 12.19 -2.16 -9.21
CA GLY A 80 11.43 -2.26 -7.97
C GLY A 80 12.29 -2.22 -6.72
N ILE A 81 11.66 -1.77 -5.63
CA ILE A 81 12.29 -1.71 -4.31
C ILE A 81 12.22 -3.10 -3.69
N GLU A 82 13.34 -3.57 -3.17
CA GLU A 82 13.36 -4.82 -2.42
C GLU A 82 12.53 -4.69 -1.15
N LYS A 83 11.57 -5.58 -0.98
CA LYS A 83 10.68 -5.58 0.17
C LYS A 83 11.27 -6.40 1.29
N LYS A 84 11.25 -5.86 2.50
CA LYS A 84 11.63 -6.63 3.68
C LYS A 84 10.66 -7.80 3.84
N PRO A 85 11.18 -9.02 4.04
CA PRO A 85 10.32 -10.18 4.20
C PRO A 85 9.58 -10.15 5.53
N CYS A 86 8.52 -10.94 5.61
CA CYS A 86 7.80 -11.26 6.82
C CYS A 86 8.67 -12.14 7.74
N PRO A 87 8.65 -11.95 9.08
CA PRO A 87 7.93 -10.92 9.80
C PRO A 87 8.72 -9.61 9.93
N SER A 88 8.04 -8.48 9.78
CA SER A 88 8.65 -7.17 9.96
C SER A 88 7.58 -6.08 10.12
N PRO A 89 7.91 -4.93 10.74
CA PRO A 89 7.00 -3.78 10.74
C PRO A 89 6.67 -3.30 9.33
N ALA A 90 7.63 -3.34 8.41
CA ALA A 90 7.41 -2.96 7.01
C ALA A 90 6.40 -3.88 6.33
N SER A 91 6.50 -5.18 6.54
CA SER A 91 5.54 -6.14 6.01
C SER A 91 4.12 -5.91 6.57
N TYR A 92 4.02 -5.61 7.86
CA TYR A 92 2.75 -5.25 8.51
C TYR A 92 2.13 -4.02 7.85
N ARG A 93 2.91 -2.97 7.61
CA ARG A 93 2.44 -1.74 6.95
C ARG A 93 1.91 -2.02 5.55
N ARG A 94 2.49 -2.98 4.84
CA ARG A 94 2.03 -3.38 3.50
C ARG A 94 0.76 -4.22 3.52
N GLY A 95 0.30 -4.62 4.70
CA GLY A 95 -0.95 -5.33 4.87
C GLY A 95 -0.86 -6.72 5.45
N CYS A 96 0.34 -7.24 5.73
CA CYS A 96 0.48 -8.55 6.36
C CYS A 96 -0.01 -8.52 7.80
N ARG A 97 -0.83 -9.49 8.16
CA ARG A 97 -1.43 -9.59 9.49
C ARG A 97 -1.15 -10.95 10.15
N CYS A 98 -0.07 -11.63 9.73
CA CYS A 98 0.36 -12.85 10.39
C CYS A 98 0.83 -12.55 11.83
N GLU A 99 0.87 -13.55 12.68
CA GLU A 99 1.26 -13.37 14.09
C GLU A 99 2.66 -12.78 14.24
N GLY A 100 3.61 -13.18 13.38
CA GLY A 100 4.96 -12.64 13.39
C GLY A 100 5.01 -11.14 13.10
N CYS A 101 4.25 -10.68 12.09
CA CYS A 101 4.20 -9.26 11.73
C CYS A 101 3.49 -8.43 12.78
N LYS A 102 2.41 -8.96 13.37
CA LYS A 102 1.72 -8.30 14.50
C LYS A 102 2.66 -8.13 15.68
N ALA A 103 3.37 -9.19 16.05
CA ALA A 103 4.32 -9.16 17.16
C ALA A 103 5.48 -8.19 16.89
N SER A 104 6.05 -8.24 15.70
CA SER A 104 7.15 -7.37 15.30
C SER A 104 6.76 -5.89 15.38
N THR A 105 5.55 -5.54 14.91
CA THR A 105 5.04 -4.17 14.96
C THR A 105 4.76 -3.73 16.39
N ARG A 106 4.18 -4.60 17.20
CA ARG A 106 3.92 -4.32 18.62
C ARG A 106 5.22 -4.03 19.36
N ASP A 107 6.23 -4.85 19.16
CA ASP A 107 7.54 -4.69 19.81
C ASP A 107 8.24 -3.40 19.35
N TYR A 108 8.15 -3.09 18.06
CA TYR A 108 8.70 -1.85 17.50
C TYR A 108 8.04 -0.62 18.13
N ARG A 109 6.70 -0.61 18.23
CA ARG A 109 5.94 0.49 18.83
C ARG A 109 6.28 0.66 20.32
N LYS A 110 6.46 -0.46 21.02
CA LYS A 110 6.85 -0.45 22.42
C LYS A 110 8.23 0.17 22.61
N ALA A 111 9.19 -0.21 21.76
CA ALA A 111 10.54 0.35 21.79
C ALA A 111 10.54 1.86 21.48
N LEU A 112 9.71 2.33 20.56
CA LEU A 112 9.57 3.76 20.27
C LEU A 112 9.02 4.52 21.48
N ARG A 113 8.01 3.99 22.16
CA ARG A 113 7.46 4.63 23.36
C ARG A 113 8.49 4.71 24.48
N ALA A 114 9.31 3.68 24.64
CA ALA A 114 10.38 3.68 25.66
C ALA A 114 11.44 4.76 25.40
N ARG A 115 11.67 5.11 24.11
CA ARG A 115 12.62 6.17 23.74
C ARG A 115 12.09 7.57 23.98
N SER A 116 10.77 7.72 24.12
CA SER A 116 10.12 9.02 24.27
C SER A 116 10.19 9.57 25.71
N TYR A 117 10.68 8.80 26.64
CA TYR A 117 10.78 9.20 28.07
C TYR A 117 12.19 9.39 28.53
#